data_af7b193e844f648ed3d734f902eb420b
#
_entry.id   af7b193e844f648ed3d734f902eb420b
#
_cell.length_a   1.000
_cell.length_b   1.000
_cell.length_c   1.000
_cell.angle_alpha   90.00
_cell.angle_beta   90.00
_cell.angle_gamma   90.00
#
_symmetry.space_group_name_H-M   'P 1'
#
loop_
_entity.id
_entity.type
_entity.pdbx_description
1 polymer ?
#
loop_
_entity_poly.entity_id
_entity_poly.type
_entity_poly.pdbx_seq_one_letter_code
_entity_poly.pdbx_strand_id
1 'polypeptide(L)'
;MKSNMKKILLTIVALLCIMGSLAKGKEVVWEKPTTEYGNVYGDGYFNIAMDVNRVELKETETTVSVTVSLRSDYDNFKFQFASGTYLLAEGKRYALVSANGIELDKYVKTNADNKRDIVFHFQPLPLDTKVFDFIEGDSDKAYKICGIRSAEERHKMLFPSYWRNEAAGNWDIAFLGDYAIYDCKIWDMKAEVNEKSGEADITMTLRKENHKVKVGKDRKGKRTISIDGKKALYSMITDHYLPDYPTKDTRTDFVDSDYKRDTVTVIGWLKDMPEEYKKIKTFEFSYFDIFTNETISNHADLDSRGRFTIKIPIINTTEFFCDWERCFIRTLLEPGKTYFMLCDFKEGRKMFMGEDARLQNELFKYPLDWTFVRMENGEDFDEFIAKADSLIKTQHQNIDKLCSLHPTLSTRFNIIRKGNTTWQQANEFVMAKFHTDTPKLPDNARKYAYENLAHQ
;
A
#
# COMPACT_ATOMS: atom_id res chain seq x y z
N MET A 1 8.56 10.50 72.10
CA MET A 1 9.39 9.80 71.08
C MET A 1 8.56 9.24 69.90
N LYS A 2 7.40 8.59 70.08
CA LYS A 2 6.59 7.99 68.98
C LYS A 2 6.03 9.00 67.96
N SER A 3 5.76 10.27 68.33
CA SER A 3 5.20 11.29 67.45
C SER A 3 6.22 11.83 66.41
N ASN A 4 7.49 11.99 66.84
CA ASN A 4 8.54 12.50 65.98
C ASN A 4 8.98 11.46 64.93
N MET A 5 8.97 10.18 65.29
CA MET A 5 9.29 9.10 64.34
C MET A 5 8.25 8.96 63.20
N LYS A 6 6.94 9.18 63.48
CA LYS A 6 5.92 9.19 62.42
C LYS A 6 6.07 10.38 61.48
N LYS A 7 6.48 11.56 61.98
CA LYS A 7 6.70 12.73 61.14
C LYS A 7 7.94 12.53 60.24
N ILE A 8 9.03 11.94 60.77
CA ILE A 8 10.24 11.64 60.00
C ILE A 8 9.93 10.59 58.92
N LEU A 9 9.14 9.54 59.25
CA LEU A 9 8.75 8.51 58.27
C LEU A 9 7.86 9.06 57.15
N LEU A 10 6.89 9.96 57.48
CA LEU A 10 6.06 10.63 56.48
C LEU A 10 6.88 11.54 55.59
N THR A 11 7.91 12.26 56.10
CA THR A 11 8.77 13.14 55.31
C THR A 11 9.69 12.33 54.39
N ILE A 12 10.17 11.17 54.80
CA ILE A 12 10.99 10.26 53.96
C ILE A 12 10.12 9.63 52.84
N VAL A 13 8.90 9.23 53.13
CA VAL A 13 7.94 8.69 52.14
C VAL A 13 7.57 9.80 51.15
N ALA A 14 7.30 11.02 51.61
CA ALA A 14 7.03 12.16 50.72
C ALA A 14 8.22 12.53 49.84
N LEU A 15 9.47 12.49 50.38
CA LEU A 15 10.68 12.69 49.61
C LEU A 15 10.92 11.57 48.58
N LEU A 16 10.67 10.31 48.92
CA LEU A 16 10.76 9.17 48.03
C LEU A 16 9.68 9.25 46.93
N CYS A 17 8.47 9.70 47.22
CA CYS A 17 7.44 9.95 46.22
C CYS A 17 7.78 11.12 45.29
N ILE A 18 8.39 12.19 45.81
CA ILE A 18 8.85 13.32 45.00
C ILE A 18 10.06 12.94 44.14
N MET A 19 10.99 12.13 44.64
CA MET A 19 12.12 11.62 43.86
C MET A 19 11.65 10.59 42.80
N GLY A 20 10.60 9.83 43.03
CA GLY A 20 10.00 8.93 42.06
C GLY A 20 9.20 9.65 40.95
N SER A 21 8.76 10.90 41.20
CA SER A 21 8.07 11.71 40.18
C SER A 21 9.03 12.67 39.41
N LEU A 22 10.28 12.81 39.85
CA LEU A 22 11.27 13.70 39.21
C LEU A 22 12.14 12.99 38.16
N ALA A 23 11.89 11.73 37.84
CA ALA A 23 12.72 10.95 36.92
C ALA A 23 11.93 10.37 35.74
N LYS A 24 10.82 10.99 35.32
CA LYS A 24 10.35 10.79 33.95
C LYS A 24 11.17 11.72 33.07
N GLY A 25 12.23 11.19 32.47
CA GLY A 25 12.96 11.89 31.41
C GLY A 25 11.96 12.37 30.36
N LYS A 26 12.26 13.51 29.73
CA LYS A 26 11.44 13.98 28.61
C LYS A 26 11.44 12.91 27.53
N GLU A 27 10.26 12.50 27.08
CA GLU A 27 10.10 11.58 25.96
C GLU A 27 9.13 12.17 24.94
N VAL A 28 9.36 11.86 23.67
CA VAL A 28 8.46 12.18 22.57
C VAL A 28 8.08 10.87 21.90
N VAL A 29 6.78 10.62 21.75
CA VAL A 29 6.26 9.38 21.17
C VAL A 29 5.50 9.69 19.89
N TRP A 30 5.82 9.00 18.83
CA TRP A 30 5.08 9.03 17.58
C TRP A 30 4.35 7.70 17.43
N GLU A 31 3.04 7.71 17.56
CA GLU A 31 2.19 6.56 17.25
C GLU A 31 1.89 6.54 15.76
N LYS A 32 2.07 5.40 15.13
CA LYS A 32 1.85 5.20 13.70
C LYS A 32 2.46 6.33 12.86
N PRO A 33 3.77 6.54 12.94
CA PRO A 33 4.44 7.55 12.15
C PRO A 33 4.23 7.30 10.66
N THR A 34 4.33 8.33 9.87
CA THR A 34 4.26 8.23 8.41
C THR A 34 5.64 8.22 7.80
N THR A 35 5.77 7.64 6.61
CA THR A 35 7.02 7.58 5.84
C THR A 35 6.84 8.24 4.48
N GLU A 36 7.87 8.84 3.92
CA GLU A 36 7.82 9.38 2.56
C GLU A 36 7.93 8.28 1.52
N TYR A 37 8.88 7.38 1.68
CA TYR A 37 8.85 6.09 1.00
C TYR A 37 9.45 5.04 1.92
N GLY A 38 8.82 3.92 1.89
CA GLY A 38 9.26 2.75 2.60
C GLY A 38 9.60 1.70 1.60
N ASN A 39 10.67 1.07 1.83
CA ASN A 39 11.06 -0.08 1.20
C ASN A 39 11.73 0.05 -0.06
N VAL A 40 12.79 -0.16 0.02
CA VAL A 40 13.25 -1.11 -0.33
C VAL A 40 13.92 -1.58 -1.37
N TYR A 41 14.94 -1.71 -1.56
CA TYR A 41 15.49 -2.03 -2.82
C TYR A 41 16.53 -3.08 -2.82
N GLY A 42 16.25 -4.19 -3.17
CA GLY A 42 17.13 -5.17 -3.74
C GLY A 42 16.33 -5.87 -4.84
N ASP A 43 16.93 -6.29 -5.92
CA ASP A 43 16.32 -7.17 -6.89
C ASP A 43 15.70 -8.37 -6.15
N GLY A 44 14.38 -8.51 -6.20
CA GLY A 44 13.65 -9.64 -5.61
C GLY A 44 12.95 -9.43 -4.27
N TYR A 45 12.98 -8.24 -3.68
CA TYR A 45 12.36 -7.99 -2.35
C TYR A 45 10.95 -7.38 -2.38
N PHE A 46 10.19 -7.58 -3.44
CA PHE A 46 8.81 -7.10 -3.53
C PHE A 46 7.85 -7.71 -2.49
N ASN A 47 8.29 -8.73 -1.79
CA ASN A 47 7.46 -9.51 -0.88
C ASN A 47 7.59 -9.12 0.59
N ILE A 48 8.50 -8.21 0.93
CA ILE A 48 8.66 -7.73 2.32
C ILE A 48 8.08 -6.33 2.44
N ALA A 49 7.25 -6.13 3.44
CA ALA A 49 6.86 -4.82 3.93
C ALA A 49 7.38 -4.65 5.35
N MET A 50 7.81 -3.44 5.70
CA MET A 50 8.15 -3.07 7.07
C MET A 50 7.33 -1.84 7.45
N ASP A 51 6.37 -2.02 8.33
CA ASP A 51 5.53 -0.97 8.84
C ASP A 51 6.13 -0.42 10.14
N VAL A 52 6.38 0.89 10.18
CA VAL A 52 6.83 1.54 11.42
C VAL A 52 5.61 1.84 12.27
N ASN A 53 5.49 1.15 13.40
CA ASN A 53 4.31 1.24 14.27
C ASN A 53 4.44 2.35 15.31
N ARG A 54 5.65 2.55 15.83
CA ARG A 54 5.90 3.49 16.91
C ARG A 54 7.35 3.93 16.93
N VAL A 55 7.58 5.18 17.28
CA VAL A 55 8.91 5.75 17.54
C VAL A 55 8.87 6.41 18.93
N GLU A 56 9.87 6.13 19.76
CA GLU A 56 10.07 6.82 21.05
C GLU A 56 11.43 7.51 21.04
N LEU A 57 11.42 8.82 21.20
CA LEU A 57 12.61 9.62 21.37
C LEU A 57 12.80 9.88 22.87
N LYS A 58 13.90 9.41 23.43
CA LYS A 58 14.30 9.62 24.83
C LYS A 58 15.71 10.21 24.88
N GLU A 59 16.03 10.85 25.96
CA GLU A 59 17.38 11.41 26.17
C GLU A 59 18.49 10.33 26.17
N THR A 60 18.15 9.08 26.47
CA THR A 60 19.06 7.95 26.57
C THR A 60 19.10 7.05 25.36
N GLU A 61 18.05 6.98 24.61
CA GLU A 61 17.90 6.11 23.43
C GLU A 61 16.77 6.57 22.51
N THR A 62 16.80 6.10 21.28
CA THR A 62 15.64 6.13 20.37
C THR A 62 15.21 4.71 20.08
N THR A 63 13.91 4.40 20.25
CA THR A 63 13.37 3.11 19.85
C THR A 63 12.46 3.23 18.62
N VAL A 64 12.59 2.28 17.69
CA VAL A 64 11.75 2.17 16.50
C VAL A 64 11.11 0.78 16.49
N SER A 65 9.81 0.74 16.71
CA SER A 65 9.02 -0.50 16.67
C SER A 65 8.45 -0.69 15.28
N VAL A 66 8.70 -1.86 14.70
CA VAL A 66 8.27 -2.19 13.34
C VAL A 66 7.59 -3.56 13.28
N THR A 67 6.71 -3.75 12.31
CA THR A 67 6.23 -5.07 11.89
C THR A 67 6.77 -5.36 10.50
N VAL A 68 7.59 -6.40 10.39
CA VAL A 68 7.97 -6.97 9.10
C VAL A 68 6.90 -7.96 8.69
N SER A 69 6.37 -7.83 7.48
CA SER A 69 5.39 -8.74 6.93
C SER A 69 5.79 -9.22 5.54
N LEU A 70 5.46 -10.48 5.24
CA LEU A 70 5.57 -11.03 3.90
C LEU A 70 4.26 -10.83 3.15
N ARG A 71 4.37 -10.42 1.90
CA ARG A 71 3.22 -10.22 1.01
C ARG A 71 2.89 -11.44 0.15
N SER A 72 3.64 -12.54 0.30
CA SER A 72 3.45 -13.77 -0.48
C SER A 72 3.43 -14.99 0.42
N ASP A 73 2.77 -16.06 -0.05
CA ASP A 73 2.59 -17.34 0.63
C ASP A 73 3.86 -18.23 0.66
N TYR A 74 5.03 -17.63 0.54
CA TYR A 74 6.28 -18.38 0.66
C TYR A 74 6.57 -18.73 2.13
N ASP A 75 6.20 -19.93 2.55
CA ASP A 75 6.33 -20.46 3.91
C ASP A 75 7.75 -20.48 4.49
N ASN A 76 8.77 -20.12 3.74
CA ASN A 76 10.16 -20.27 4.15
C ASN A 76 11.03 -19.04 3.92
N PHE A 77 10.42 -17.87 3.76
CA PHE A 77 11.20 -16.68 3.54
C PHE A 77 12.01 -16.30 4.79
N LYS A 78 13.30 -16.09 4.57
CA LYS A 78 14.23 -15.66 5.62
C LYS A 78 14.70 -14.25 5.29
N PHE A 79 14.73 -13.40 6.30
CA PHE A 79 15.30 -12.06 6.23
C PHE A 79 16.28 -11.85 7.38
N GLN A 80 17.12 -10.85 7.26
CA GLN A 80 18.05 -10.43 8.32
C GLN A 80 18.11 -8.92 8.38
N PHE A 81 18.58 -8.39 9.48
CA PHE A 81 19.00 -7.00 9.60
C PHE A 81 20.47 -6.94 10.06
N ALA A 82 21.23 -6.08 9.41
CA ALA A 82 22.63 -5.90 9.70
C ALA A 82 22.83 -5.12 11.01
N SER A 83 23.84 -5.48 11.80
CA SER A 83 24.26 -4.71 12.97
C SER A 83 24.76 -3.29 12.62
N GLY A 84 25.15 -3.07 11.35
CA GLY A 84 25.50 -1.76 10.80
C GLY A 84 24.33 -0.84 10.49
N THR A 85 23.10 -1.20 10.85
CA THR A 85 21.90 -0.37 10.70
C THR A 85 22.03 0.92 11.51
N TYR A 86 21.51 2.03 10.97
CA TYR A 86 21.54 3.33 11.64
C TYR A 86 20.32 4.18 11.28
N LEU A 87 20.02 5.18 12.13
CA LEU A 87 19.13 6.27 11.77
C LEU A 87 19.96 7.43 11.20
N LEU A 88 19.40 8.10 10.19
CA LEU A 88 19.99 9.30 9.61
C LEU A 88 19.06 10.48 9.84
N ALA A 89 19.51 11.48 10.61
CA ALA A 89 18.76 12.72 10.84
C ALA A 89 19.71 13.90 10.67
N GLU A 90 19.31 14.93 9.93
CA GLU A 90 20.09 16.14 9.69
C GLU A 90 21.56 15.86 9.27
N GLY A 91 21.76 14.82 8.47
CA GLY A 91 23.08 14.39 7.98
C GLY A 91 23.93 13.65 9.01
N LYS A 92 23.44 13.40 10.22
CA LYS A 92 24.14 12.63 11.27
C LYS A 92 23.60 11.21 11.36
N ARG A 93 24.50 10.26 11.61
CA ARG A 93 24.16 8.86 11.85
C ARG A 93 24.03 8.59 13.35
N TYR A 94 23.01 7.81 13.70
CA TYR A 94 22.73 7.33 15.04
C TYR A 94 22.71 5.81 14.99
N ALA A 95 23.75 5.18 15.50
CA ALA A 95 23.99 3.75 15.33
C ALA A 95 22.95 2.89 16.06
N LEU A 96 22.65 1.73 15.49
CA LEU A 96 21.91 0.68 16.16
C LEU A 96 22.73 0.15 17.34
N VAL A 97 22.09 0.02 18.50
CA VAL A 97 22.67 -0.52 19.72
C VAL A 97 22.27 -1.97 19.94
N SER A 98 20.99 -2.26 19.76
CA SER A 98 20.44 -3.61 19.92
C SER A 98 19.08 -3.73 19.22
N ALA A 99 18.58 -4.96 19.08
CA ALA A 99 17.24 -5.24 18.61
C ALA A 99 16.57 -6.32 19.46
N ASN A 100 15.28 -6.15 19.72
CA ASN A 100 14.43 -7.17 20.34
C ASN A 100 13.56 -7.81 19.24
N GLY A 101 13.34 -9.12 19.33
CA GLY A 101 12.53 -9.86 18.37
C GLY A 101 13.34 -10.52 17.26
N ILE A 102 14.60 -10.13 17.05
CA ILE A 102 15.54 -10.76 16.11
C ILE A 102 16.95 -10.82 16.69
N GLU A 103 17.78 -11.65 16.06
CA GLU A 103 19.23 -11.65 16.23
C GLU A 103 19.84 -10.97 14.99
N LEU A 104 20.64 -9.91 15.21
CA LEU A 104 21.28 -9.15 14.13
C LEU A 104 22.30 -10.04 13.38
N ASP A 105 22.51 -9.75 12.10
CA ASP A 105 23.43 -10.47 11.20
C ASP A 105 23.07 -11.96 11.02
N LYS A 106 21.87 -12.38 11.43
CA LYS A 106 21.38 -13.76 11.23
C LYS A 106 20.05 -13.77 10.51
N TYR A 107 19.89 -14.78 9.65
CA TYR A 107 18.63 -15.02 8.98
C TYR A 107 17.56 -15.54 9.95
N VAL A 108 16.44 -14.84 9.99
CA VAL A 108 15.27 -15.20 10.78
C VAL A 108 14.05 -15.40 9.87
N LYS A 109 13.08 -16.21 10.33
CA LYS A 109 11.80 -16.41 9.65
C LYS A 109 10.74 -15.51 10.28
N THR A 110 9.71 -15.18 9.52
CA THR A 110 8.46 -14.65 10.07
C THR A 110 7.76 -15.69 10.95
N ASN A 111 6.80 -15.26 11.73
CA ASN A 111 5.90 -16.14 12.48
C ASN A 111 4.91 -16.85 11.53
N ALA A 112 4.07 -17.73 12.08
CA ALA A 112 3.06 -18.48 11.30
C ALA A 112 2.02 -17.59 10.60
N ASP A 113 1.86 -16.33 11.02
CA ASP A 113 1.00 -15.32 10.39
C ASP A 113 1.73 -14.46 9.35
N ASN A 114 2.91 -14.90 8.90
CA ASN A 114 3.80 -14.18 7.99
C ASN A 114 4.25 -12.80 8.47
N LYS A 115 4.21 -12.56 9.78
CA LYS A 115 4.62 -11.30 10.40
C LYS A 115 5.70 -11.51 11.45
N ARG A 116 6.45 -10.45 11.74
CA ARG A 116 7.37 -10.40 12.86
C ARG A 116 7.51 -8.98 13.39
N ASP A 117 7.23 -8.82 14.68
CA ASP A 117 7.43 -7.56 15.37
C ASP A 117 8.87 -7.46 15.87
N ILE A 118 9.48 -6.31 15.67
CA ILE A 118 10.86 -6.01 16.04
C ILE A 118 10.91 -4.63 16.68
N VAL A 119 11.71 -4.50 17.74
CA VAL A 119 12.01 -3.21 18.33
C VAL A 119 13.52 -2.97 18.20
N PHE A 120 13.88 -1.95 17.45
CA PHE A 120 15.25 -1.51 17.28
C PHE A 120 15.57 -0.41 18.29
N HIS A 121 16.74 -0.49 18.95
CA HIS A 121 17.25 0.47 19.90
C HIS A 121 18.46 1.17 19.31
N PHE A 122 18.39 2.47 19.17
CA PHE A 122 19.43 3.31 18.58
C PHE A 122 20.01 4.30 19.57
N GLN A 123 21.16 4.87 19.25
CA GLN A 123 21.64 6.06 19.90
C GLN A 123 20.55 7.15 19.92
N PRO A 124 20.48 8.00 20.97
CA PRO A 124 19.40 8.95 21.13
C PRO A 124 19.41 10.02 20.04
N LEU A 125 18.30 10.16 19.32
CA LEU A 125 18.00 11.32 18.48
C LEU A 125 17.64 12.51 19.37
N PRO A 126 17.90 13.77 18.95
CA PRO A 126 17.36 14.95 19.60
C PRO A 126 15.84 14.87 19.76
N LEU A 127 15.31 15.30 20.90
CA LEU A 127 13.87 15.24 21.20
C LEU A 127 13.02 16.13 20.27
N ASP A 128 13.63 17.10 19.62
CA ASP A 128 13.00 18.01 18.66
C ASP A 128 13.16 17.54 17.21
N THR A 129 13.72 16.36 16.98
CA THR A 129 13.80 15.73 15.65
C THR A 129 12.42 15.65 15.00
N LYS A 130 12.31 16.10 13.76
CA LYS A 130 11.06 16.14 13.00
C LYS A 130 10.94 15.02 11.97
N VAL A 131 12.08 14.58 11.47
CA VAL A 131 12.18 13.57 10.42
C VAL A 131 13.53 12.86 10.51
N PHE A 132 13.53 11.57 10.21
CA PHE A 132 14.75 10.77 10.07
C PHE A 132 14.52 9.63 9.09
N ASP A 133 15.61 9.02 8.64
CA ASP A 133 15.60 7.82 7.79
C ASP A 133 16.12 6.62 8.60
N PHE A 134 15.58 5.45 8.36
CA PHE A 134 16.10 4.16 8.82
C PHE A 134 16.87 3.53 7.67
N ILE A 135 18.14 3.19 7.88
CA ILE A 135 19.04 2.70 6.84
C ILE A 135 19.78 1.47 7.34
N GLU A 136 19.62 0.33 6.68
CA GLU A 136 20.22 -0.93 7.09
C GLU A 136 21.75 -0.98 6.89
N GLY A 137 22.30 -0.15 6.01
CA GLY A 137 23.74 -0.10 5.76
C GLY A 137 24.08 0.75 4.55
N ASP A 138 25.34 0.78 4.18
CA ASP A 138 25.87 1.66 3.12
C ASP A 138 25.78 1.06 1.70
N SER A 139 25.28 -0.16 1.55
CA SER A 139 25.07 -0.79 0.25
C SER A 139 23.93 -0.10 -0.51
N ASP A 140 24.06 0.02 -1.83
CA ASP A 140 22.96 0.48 -2.69
C ASP A 140 21.73 -0.42 -2.61
N LYS A 141 21.92 -1.68 -2.21
CA LYS A 141 20.86 -2.69 -1.98
C LYS A 141 20.37 -2.73 -0.54
N ALA A 142 20.88 -1.86 0.34
CA ALA A 142 20.47 -1.81 1.74
C ALA A 142 18.99 -1.42 1.86
N TYR A 143 18.33 -2.00 2.85
CA TYR A 143 16.96 -1.69 3.18
C TYR A 143 16.85 -0.26 3.74
N LYS A 144 15.91 0.53 3.25
CA LYS A 144 15.75 1.93 3.67
C LYS A 144 14.28 2.25 3.87
N ILE A 145 13.98 2.96 4.95
CA ILE A 145 12.72 3.67 5.14
C ILE A 145 13.04 5.14 5.32
N CYS A 146 12.60 5.96 4.41
CA CYS A 146 12.95 7.37 4.40
C CYS A 146 11.78 8.26 4.83
N GLY A 147 12.12 9.41 5.41
CA GLY A 147 11.16 10.42 5.78
C GLY A 147 10.21 10.00 6.90
N ILE A 148 10.69 9.19 7.87
CA ILE A 148 9.91 8.80 9.05
C ILE A 148 9.63 10.05 9.89
N ARG A 149 8.36 10.37 10.13
CA ARG A 149 7.91 11.54 10.90
C ARG A 149 6.58 11.28 11.59
N SER A 150 6.27 12.07 12.63
CA SER A 150 4.97 11.98 13.27
C SER A 150 3.84 12.35 12.30
N ALA A 151 2.65 11.78 12.53
CA ALA A 151 1.47 12.15 11.75
C ALA A 151 1.18 13.66 11.82
N GLU A 152 1.43 14.29 12.97
CA GLU A 152 1.25 15.73 13.13
C GLU A 152 2.19 16.53 12.21
N GLU A 153 3.46 16.20 12.13
CA GLU A 153 4.40 16.87 11.22
C GLU A 153 4.02 16.61 9.75
N ARG A 154 3.57 15.39 9.42
CA ARG A 154 3.11 15.06 8.07
C ARG A 154 1.89 15.88 7.66
N HIS A 155 0.93 16.06 8.57
CA HIS A 155 -0.28 16.84 8.30
C HIS A 155 -0.02 18.33 8.03
N LYS A 156 1.09 18.87 8.53
CA LYS A 156 1.51 20.26 8.25
C LYS A 156 2.02 20.44 6.82
N MET A 157 2.51 19.38 6.20
CA MET A 157 3.05 19.44 4.84
C MET A 157 1.92 19.51 3.81
N LEU A 158 1.94 20.56 2.98
CA LEU A 158 1.02 20.69 1.87
C LEU A 158 1.57 20.06 0.58
N PHE A 159 2.89 19.96 0.45
CA PHE A 159 3.57 19.43 -0.73
C PHE A 159 4.67 18.42 -0.34
N PRO A 160 4.72 17.23 -0.91
CA PRO A 160 3.65 16.58 -1.68
C PRO A 160 2.49 16.16 -0.77
N SER A 161 1.26 16.20 -1.27
CA SER A 161 0.09 15.70 -0.52
C SER A 161 -0.98 15.14 -1.45
N TYR A 162 -1.71 14.15 -0.94
CA TYR A 162 -2.78 13.44 -1.61
C TYR A 162 -4.03 13.53 -0.76
N TRP A 163 -5.18 13.80 -1.36
CA TRP A 163 -6.39 14.14 -0.62
C TRP A 163 -7.57 13.30 -1.07
N ARG A 164 -8.23 12.70 -0.11
CA ARG A 164 -9.47 11.97 -0.27
C ARG A 164 -10.64 12.89 0.06
N ASN A 165 -11.60 12.99 -0.84
CA ASN A 165 -12.87 13.65 -0.57
C ASN A 165 -13.66 12.84 0.48
N GLU A 166 -14.03 13.46 1.61
CA GLU A 166 -14.71 12.76 2.71
C GLU A 166 -16.12 12.29 2.35
N ALA A 167 -16.82 13.00 1.46
CA ALA A 167 -18.16 12.61 1.04
C ALA A 167 -18.15 11.47 0.02
N ALA A 168 -17.26 11.55 -0.98
CA ALA A 168 -17.14 10.55 -2.03
C ALA A 168 -16.29 9.35 -1.61
N GLY A 169 -15.35 9.55 -0.67
CA GLY A 169 -14.40 8.52 -0.25
C GLY A 169 -13.25 8.30 -1.22
N ASN A 170 -13.26 8.90 -2.40
CA ASN A 170 -12.25 8.69 -3.45
C ASN A 170 -11.05 9.62 -3.28
N TRP A 171 -9.91 9.21 -3.82
CA TRP A 171 -8.82 10.11 -4.12
C TRP A 171 -9.28 11.10 -5.19
N ASP A 172 -9.22 12.38 -4.87
CA ASP A 172 -9.84 13.42 -5.68
C ASP A 172 -8.83 14.47 -6.16
N ILE A 173 -7.80 14.76 -5.34
CA ILE A 173 -6.78 15.74 -5.69
C ILE A 173 -5.43 15.38 -5.07
N ALA A 174 -4.34 15.77 -5.75
CA ALA A 174 -2.99 15.79 -5.19
C ALA A 174 -2.30 17.11 -5.52
N PHE A 175 -1.47 17.58 -4.58
CA PHE A 175 -0.59 18.74 -4.76
C PHE A 175 0.87 18.29 -4.66
N LEU A 176 1.65 18.43 -5.73
CA LEU A 176 2.97 17.83 -5.89
C LEU A 176 4.09 18.88 -6.13
N GLY A 177 3.92 20.05 -5.59
CA GLY A 177 4.83 21.18 -5.81
C GLY A 177 4.48 21.95 -7.06
N ASP A 178 5.09 21.65 -8.20
CA ASP A 178 4.82 22.33 -9.47
C ASP A 178 3.59 21.80 -10.22
N TYR A 179 3.04 20.65 -9.76
CA TYR A 179 1.93 19.96 -10.39
C TYR A 179 0.82 19.65 -9.41
N ALA A 180 -0.40 19.61 -9.91
CA ALA A 180 -1.54 18.99 -9.25
C ALA A 180 -2.10 17.86 -10.13
N ILE A 181 -2.70 16.87 -9.47
CA ILE A 181 -3.52 15.84 -10.13
C ILE A 181 -4.96 16.11 -9.71
N TYR A 182 -5.85 16.31 -10.67
CA TYR A 182 -7.26 16.56 -10.43
C TYR A 182 -8.07 16.20 -11.67
N ASP A 183 -9.25 15.64 -11.52
CA ASP A 183 -10.14 15.24 -12.62
C ASP A 183 -9.44 14.40 -13.68
N CYS A 184 -8.72 13.36 -13.25
CA CYS A 184 -7.91 12.49 -14.10
C CYS A 184 -6.91 13.21 -15.02
N LYS A 185 -6.48 14.43 -14.66
CA LYS A 185 -5.54 15.25 -15.44
C LYS A 185 -4.38 15.72 -14.56
N ILE A 186 -3.25 16.01 -15.21
CA ILE A 186 -2.08 16.64 -14.59
C ILE A 186 -2.11 18.13 -14.95
N TRP A 187 -2.10 18.98 -13.94
CA TRP A 187 -2.17 20.43 -14.05
C TRP A 187 -0.86 21.07 -13.64
N ASP A 188 -0.41 22.06 -14.37
CA ASP A 188 0.64 22.98 -13.87
C ASP A 188 0.07 23.75 -12.68
N MET A 189 0.85 23.91 -11.62
CA MET A 189 0.39 24.48 -10.37
C MET A 189 1.27 25.66 -9.92
N LYS A 190 0.62 26.71 -9.44
CA LYS A 190 1.26 27.80 -8.69
C LYS A 190 0.53 27.95 -7.37
N ALA A 191 1.26 28.06 -6.29
CA ALA A 191 0.70 28.16 -4.94
C ALA A 191 1.32 29.30 -4.15
N GLU A 192 0.47 30.03 -3.43
CA GLU A 192 0.86 30.98 -2.38
C GLU A 192 0.46 30.37 -1.04
N VAL A 193 1.45 30.00 -0.23
CA VAL A 193 1.25 29.30 1.04
C VAL A 193 1.52 30.25 2.21
N ASN A 194 0.59 30.28 3.15
CA ASN A 194 0.80 30.94 4.43
C ASN A 194 1.55 29.97 5.37
N GLU A 195 2.84 30.17 5.57
CA GLU A 195 3.70 29.30 6.37
C GLU A 195 3.22 29.11 7.82
N LYS A 196 2.53 30.11 8.40
CA LYS A 196 2.06 30.04 9.80
C LYS A 196 0.79 29.19 9.94
N SER A 197 -0.14 29.30 8.99
CA SER A 197 -1.44 28.61 9.06
C SER A 197 -1.50 27.36 8.19
N GLY A 198 -0.58 27.20 7.22
CA GLY A 198 -0.60 26.16 6.21
C GLY A 198 -1.78 26.29 5.25
N GLU A 199 -2.46 27.45 5.22
CA GLU A 199 -3.47 27.77 4.22
C GLU A 199 -2.80 28.11 2.89
N ALA A 200 -3.46 27.84 1.77
CA ALA A 200 -2.91 28.16 0.47
C ALA A 200 -3.98 28.60 -0.52
N ASP A 201 -3.58 29.53 -1.37
CA ASP A 201 -4.27 29.88 -2.61
C ASP A 201 -3.48 29.28 -3.77
N ILE A 202 -4.13 28.40 -4.54
CA ILE A 202 -3.51 27.63 -5.61
C ILE A 202 -4.22 27.94 -6.92
N THR A 203 -3.45 28.10 -7.98
CA THR A 203 -3.94 28.16 -9.35
C THR A 203 -3.42 26.93 -10.09
N MET A 204 -4.34 26.13 -10.60
CA MET A 204 -4.04 25.00 -11.48
C MET A 204 -4.36 25.39 -12.91
N THR A 205 -3.47 25.13 -13.87
CA THR A 205 -3.63 25.50 -15.27
C THR A 205 -3.30 24.33 -16.18
N LEU A 206 -4.16 24.08 -17.15
CA LEU A 206 -3.93 23.10 -18.21
C LEU A 206 -4.42 23.68 -19.54
N ARG A 207 -3.48 24.04 -20.43
CA ARG A 207 -3.75 24.72 -21.70
C ARG A 207 -4.52 26.04 -21.46
N LYS A 208 -5.82 26.08 -21.83
CA LYS A 208 -6.71 27.23 -21.66
C LYS A 208 -7.64 27.11 -20.44
N GLU A 209 -7.66 25.95 -19.80
CA GLU A 209 -8.45 25.68 -18.61
C GLU A 209 -7.67 26.10 -17.36
N ASN A 210 -8.38 26.61 -16.36
CA ASN A 210 -7.78 26.90 -15.06
C ASN A 210 -8.78 26.66 -13.94
N HIS A 211 -8.25 26.30 -12.76
CA HIS A 211 -9.00 26.19 -11.53
C HIS A 211 -8.38 27.03 -10.44
N LYS A 212 -9.23 27.68 -9.64
CA LYS A 212 -8.85 28.38 -8.41
C LYS A 212 -9.13 27.50 -7.22
N VAL A 213 -8.09 27.15 -6.47
CA VAL A 213 -8.19 26.27 -5.32
C VAL A 213 -7.78 27.04 -4.06
N LYS A 214 -8.61 26.95 -3.02
CA LYS A 214 -8.30 27.48 -1.69
C LYS A 214 -8.21 26.33 -0.71
N VAL A 215 -7.07 26.19 -0.05
CA VAL A 215 -6.81 25.16 0.95
C VAL A 215 -6.86 25.80 2.33
N GLY A 216 -7.79 25.34 3.16
CA GLY A 216 -7.96 25.82 4.53
C GLY A 216 -6.95 25.22 5.51
N LYS A 217 -7.04 25.67 6.77
CA LYS A 217 -6.18 25.18 7.86
C LYS A 217 -6.30 23.69 8.08
N ASP A 218 -5.20 23.07 8.46
CA ASP A 218 -5.21 21.69 8.93
C ASP A 218 -6.00 21.53 10.23
N ARG A 219 -6.78 20.46 10.30
CA ARG A 219 -7.49 20.01 11.49
C ARG A 219 -7.31 18.50 11.65
N LYS A 220 -6.14 18.10 12.16
CA LYS A 220 -5.77 16.68 12.36
C LYS A 220 -5.82 15.86 11.06
N GLY A 221 -5.15 16.35 10.02
CA GLY A 221 -5.10 15.71 8.70
C GLY A 221 -6.32 15.95 7.82
N LYS A 222 -7.25 16.80 8.26
CA LYS A 222 -8.40 17.23 7.45
C LYS A 222 -8.32 18.71 7.11
N ARG A 223 -8.69 19.04 5.87
CA ARG A 223 -8.76 20.43 5.38
C ARG A 223 -10.03 20.64 4.59
N THR A 224 -10.59 21.86 4.69
CA THR A 224 -11.58 22.29 3.72
C THR A 224 -10.84 22.76 2.47
N ILE A 225 -11.10 22.13 1.34
CA ILE A 225 -10.56 22.54 0.04
C ILE A 225 -11.74 23.06 -0.80
N SER A 226 -11.54 24.23 -1.41
CA SER A 226 -12.51 24.84 -2.31
C SER A 226 -11.94 24.88 -3.71
N ILE A 227 -12.61 24.27 -4.67
CA ILE A 227 -12.24 24.30 -6.10
C ILE A 227 -13.32 25.11 -6.82
N ASP A 228 -12.93 26.23 -7.43
CA ASP A 228 -13.84 27.19 -8.10
C ASP A 228 -15.05 27.58 -7.24
N GLY A 229 -14.82 27.78 -5.95
CA GLY A 229 -15.86 28.17 -5.00
C GLY A 229 -16.65 27.00 -4.39
N LYS A 230 -16.58 25.79 -4.94
CA LYS A 230 -17.21 24.59 -4.37
C LYS A 230 -16.34 24.02 -3.25
N LYS A 231 -16.86 24.07 -2.03
CA LYS A 231 -16.15 23.62 -0.82
C LYS A 231 -16.48 22.17 -0.49
N ALA A 232 -15.46 21.39 -0.14
CA ALA A 232 -15.63 20.06 0.44
C ALA A 232 -14.59 19.81 1.54
N LEU A 233 -14.86 18.82 2.38
CA LEU A 233 -13.93 18.36 3.40
C LEU A 233 -13.09 17.24 2.82
N TYR A 234 -11.78 17.33 3.03
CA TYR A 234 -10.80 16.35 2.55
C TYR A 234 -9.96 15.84 3.70
N SER A 235 -9.62 14.55 3.66
CA SER A 235 -8.60 13.93 4.51
C SER A 235 -7.33 13.71 3.73
N MET A 236 -6.18 13.96 4.36
CA MET A 236 -4.88 13.62 3.78
C MET A 236 -4.72 12.11 3.74
N ILE A 237 -4.30 11.57 2.60
CA ILE A 237 -3.91 10.17 2.43
C ILE A 237 -2.44 10.08 2.82
N THR A 238 -2.15 9.44 3.94
CA THR A 238 -0.79 9.25 4.47
C THR A 238 -0.25 7.86 4.17
N ASP A 239 -1.13 6.87 3.98
CA ASP A 239 -0.75 5.52 3.60
C ASP A 239 -0.28 5.45 2.15
N HIS A 240 0.51 4.43 1.81
CA HIS A 240 0.99 4.20 0.44
C HIS A 240 -0.13 3.86 -0.54
N TYR A 241 -1.24 3.36 -0.02
CA TYR A 241 -2.47 3.08 -0.73
C TYR A 241 -3.60 3.91 -0.17
N LEU A 242 -4.67 4.07 -0.93
CA LEU A 242 -5.87 4.74 -0.42
C LEU A 242 -6.40 3.96 0.81
N PRO A 243 -6.63 4.63 1.96
CA PRO A 243 -7.17 4.00 3.17
C PRO A 243 -8.63 3.57 2.97
N ASP A 244 -9.19 2.92 3.98
CA ASP A 244 -10.59 2.51 3.99
C ASP A 244 -11.52 3.69 3.71
N TYR A 245 -12.57 3.41 2.93
CA TYR A 245 -13.56 4.40 2.55
C TYR A 245 -14.54 4.69 3.69
N PRO A 246 -15.16 5.88 3.78
CA PRO A 246 -16.09 6.20 4.87
C PRO A 246 -17.37 5.36 4.85
N THR A 247 -17.76 4.85 3.69
CA THR A 247 -18.97 4.02 3.52
C THR A 247 -18.68 2.81 2.66
N LYS A 248 -19.40 1.71 2.91
CA LYS A 248 -19.31 0.48 2.10
C LYS A 248 -20.01 0.71 0.75
N ASP A 249 -19.35 0.35 -0.33
CA ASP A 249 -19.99 0.17 -1.64
C ASP A 249 -20.65 -1.22 -1.70
N THR A 250 -21.96 -1.25 -1.83
CA THR A 250 -22.76 -2.48 -1.83
C THR A 250 -23.14 -2.97 -3.21
N ARG A 251 -22.67 -2.30 -4.29
CA ARG A 251 -22.90 -2.75 -5.67
C ARG A 251 -22.30 -4.13 -5.88
N THR A 252 -23.01 -4.96 -6.63
CA THR A 252 -22.60 -6.33 -6.98
C THR A 252 -22.33 -6.50 -8.46
N ASP A 253 -22.81 -5.56 -9.27
CA ASP A 253 -22.73 -5.57 -10.72
C ASP A 253 -21.38 -5.07 -11.23
N PHE A 254 -21.01 -5.59 -12.39
CA PHE A 254 -19.87 -5.16 -13.19
C PHE A 254 -20.37 -4.69 -14.54
N VAL A 255 -19.61 -3.79 -15.17
CA VAL A 255 -20.02 -3.25 -16.47
C VAL A 255 -19.94 -4.35 -17.53
N ASP A 256 -21.08 -4.65 -18.12
CA ASP A 256 -21.25 -5.54 -19.25
C ASP A 256 -21.80 -4.71 -20.43
N SER A 257 -21.14 -4.77 -21.56
CA SER A 257 -21.52 -4.03 -22.77
C SER A 257 -22.27 -4.87 -23.79
N ASP A 258 -22.80 -6.03 -23.42
CA ASP A 258 -23.45 -6.98 -24.33
C ASP A 258 -22.58 -7.30 -25.56
N TYR A 259 -21.30 -7.56 -25.34
CA TYR A 259 -20.29 -7.81 -26.38
C TYR A 259 -20.06 -6.63 -27.35
N LYS A 260 -20.51 -5.43 -27.03
CA LYS A 260 -20.14 -4.22 -27.77
C LYS A 260 -18.83 -3.68 -27.24
N ARG A 261 -17.93 -3.35 -28.15
CA ARG A 261 -16.67 -2.73 -27.78
C ARG A 261 -16.89 -1.31 -27.30
N ASP A 262 -16.41 -1.00 -26.12
CA ASP A 262 -16.26 0.36 -25.63
C ASP A 262 -14.83 0.59 -25.16
N THR A 263 -14.43 1.83 -25.01
CA THR A 263 -13.03 2.19 -24.77
C THR A 263 -12.81 2.54 -23.32
N VAL A 264 -11.96 1.78 -22.63
CA VAL A 264 -11.37 2.24 -21.37
C VAL A 264 -10.18 3.15 -21.67
N THR A 265 -10.08 4.25 -20.94
CA THR A 265 -8.96 5.18 -21.03
C THR A 265 -8.19 5.18 -19.72
N VAL A 266 -6.88 4.94 -19.78
CA VAL A 266 -5.99 5.08 -18.64
C VAL A 266 -4.97 6.18 -18.95
N ILE A 267 -4.98 7.22 -18.12
CA ILE A 267 -3.99 8.30 -18.10
C ILE A 267 -3.05 7.96 -16.96
N GLY A 268 -1.77 7.76 -17.24
CA GLY A 268 -0.83 7.27 -16.24
C GLY A 268 0.33 8.22 -16.00
N TRP A 269 0.85 8.16 -14.79
CA TRP A 269 2.11 8.80 -14.42
C TRP A 269 2.98 7.86 -13.59
N LEU A 270 4.10 7.45 -14.19
CA LEU A 270 5.19 6.74 -13.53
C LEU A 270 6.13 7.80 -12.96
N LYS A 271 5.78 8.31 -11.78
CA LYS A 271 6.44 9.45 -11.14
C LYS A 271 7.73 9.00 -10.46
N ASP A 272 8.77 9.81 -10.57
CA ASP A 272 10.08 9.62 -9.91
C ASP A 272 10.70 8.23 -10.21
N MET A 273 10.62 7.80 -11.48
CA MET A 273 11.24 6.55 -11.94
C MET A 273 12.74 6.54 -11.64
N PRO A 274 13.29 5.42 -11.13
CA PRO A 274 14.73 5.22 -11.05
C PRO A 274 15.44 5.40 -12.38
N GLU A 275 16.71 5.82 -12.37
CA GLU A 275 17.48 6.10 -13.59
C GLU A 275 17.55 4.89 -14.54
N GLU A 276 17.67 3.68 -14.01
CA GLU A 276 17.68 2.46 -14.80
C GLU A 276 16.42 2.26 -15.63
N TYR A 277 15.28 2.79 -15.19
CA TYR A 277 13.99 2.68 -15.89
C TYR A 277 13.72 3.83 -16.87
N LYS A 278 14.44 4.94 -16.79
CA LYS A 278 14.25 6.07 -17.71
C LYS A 278 14.60 5.76 -19.18
N LYS A 279 15.33 4.67 -19.42
CA LYS A 279 15.58 4.13 -20.77
C LYS A 279 14.36 3.46 -21.38
N ILE A 280 13.40 3.02 -20.59
CA ILE A 280 12.15 2.40 -21.05
C ILE A 280 11.27 3.50 -21.61
N LYS A 281 10.80 3.33 -22.84
CA LYS A 281 10.06 4.35 -23.59
C LYS A 281 8.58 4.04 -23.75
N THR A 282 8.18 2.81 -23.41
CA THR A 282 6.79 2.37 -23.56
C THR A 282 6.30 1.74 -22.26
N PHE A 283 5.06 2.01 -21.92
CA PHE A 283 4.32 1.31 -20.88
C PHE A 283 3.43 0.26 -21.52
N GLU A 284 3.42 -0.94 -20.97
CA GLU A 284 2.60 -2.04 -21.47
C GLU A 284 1.47 -2.35 -20.48
N PHE A 285 0.27 -2.55 -21.05
CA PHE A 285 -0.87 -3.02 -20.29
C PHE A 285 -1.52 -4.17 -21.05
N SER A 286 -1.52 -5.35 -20.45
CA SER A 286 -1.95 -6.59 -21.09
C SER A 286 -3.20 -7.15 -20.42
N TYR A 287 -3.98 -7.88 -21.20
CA TYR A 287 -5.10 -8.69 -20.72
C TYR A 287 -5.20 -9.99 -21.50
N PHE A 288 -5.84 -10.97 -20.90
CA PHE A 288 -6.13 -12.23 -21.58
C PHE A 288 -7.48 -12.13 -22.29
N ASP A 289 -7.46 -12.31 -23.60
CA ASP A 289 -8.68 -12.34 -24.44
C ASP A 289 -9.26 -13.74 -24.47
N ILE A 290 -10.44 -13.90 -23.86
CA ILE A 290 -11.12 -15.21 -23.75
C ILE A 290 -11.63 -15.75 -25.09
N PHE A 291 -11.77 -14.91 -26.13
CA PHE A 291 -12.26 -15.32 -27.44
C PHE A 291 -11.12 -15.84 -28.33
N THR A 292 -9.98 -15.17 -28.31
CA THR A 292 -8.81 -15.58 -29.09
C THR A 292 -7.92 -16.56 -28.32
N ASN A 293 -8.08 -16.66 -27.01
CA ASN A 293 -7.23 -17.41 -26.09
C ASN A 293 -5.76 -16.93 -26.12
N GLU A 294 -5.57 -15.63 -26.30
CA GLU A 294 -4.27 -14.99 -26.40
C GLU A 294 -4.12 -13.84 -25.39
N THR A 295 -2.91 -13.55 -25.01
CA THR A 295 -2.59 -12.34 -24.28
C THR A 295 -2.48 -11.18 -25.25
N ILE A 296 -3.30 -10.16 -25.07
CA ILE A 296 -3.29 -8.93 -25.85
C ILE A 296 -2.50 -7.88 -25.09
N SER A 297 -1.36 -7.48 -25.66
CA SER A 297 -0.51 -6.42 -25.12
C SER A 297 -0.81 -5.08 -25.78
N ASN A 298 -1.07 -4.08 -24.98
CA ASN A 298 -1.33 -2.72 -25.41
C ASN A 298 -0.20 -1.82 -24.92
N HIS A 299 0.35 -1.01 -25.81
CA HIS A 299 1.51 -0.16 -25.52
C HIS A 299 1.15 1.32 -25.60
N ALA A 300 1.75 2.12 -24.73
CA ALA A 300 1.68 3.58 -24.78
C ALA A 300 3.07 4.17 -24.62
N ASP A 301 3.40 5.19 -25.43
CA ASP A 301 4.65 5.91 -25.31
C ASP A 301 4.69 6.71 -23.99
N LEU A 302 5.84 6.64 -23.32
CA LEU A 302 6.15 7.46 -22.16
C LEU A 302 6.77 8.76 -22.59
N ASP A 303 6.24 9.88 -22.09
CA ASP A 303 6.92 11.16 -22.25
C ASP A 303 8.16 11.23 -21.32
N SER A 304 8.95 12.31 -21.46
CA SER A 304 10.17 12.53 -20.67
C SER A 304 9.97 12.59 -19.16
N ARG A 305 8.72 12.67 -18.69
CA ARG A 305 8.33 12.70 -17.28
C ARG A 305 7.66 11.41 -16.83
N GLY A 306 7.62 10.37 -17.69
CA GLY A 306 6.98 9.08 -17.39
C GLY A 306 5.46 9.11 -17.45
N ARG A 307 4.85 10.05 -18.21
CA ARG A 307 3.40 10.14 -18.38
C ARG A 307 2.97 9.48 -19.67
N PHE A 308 1.80 8.86 -19.67
CA PHE A 308 1.22 8.21 -20.84
C PHE A 308 -0.30 8.33 -20.87
N THR A 309 -0.88 8.03 -22.01
CA THR A 309 -2.33 7.81 -22.17
C THR A 309 -2.52 6.60 -23.06
N ILE A 310 -3.29 5.64 -22.58
CA ILE A 310 -3.64 4.45 -23.34
C ILE A 310 -5.15 4.33 -23.44
N LYS A 311 -5.63 3.91 -24.62
CA LYS A 311 -7.05 3.68 -24.90
C LYS A 311 -7.20 2.26 -25.40
N ILE A 312 -7.95 1.45 -24.69
CA ILE A 312 -8.06 0.02 -24.96
C ILE A 312 -9.53 -0.32 -25.18
N PRO A 313 -9.90 -0.85 -26.35
CA PRO A 313 -11.26 -1.32 -26.61
C PRO A 313 -11.48 -2.67 -25.90
N ILE A 314 -12.44 -2.70 -25.00
CA ILE A 314 -12.87 -3.89 -24.27
C ILE A 314 -14.38 -4.04 -24.35
N ILE A 315 -14.90 -5.22 -24.11
CA ILE A 315 -16.33 -5.51 -24.20
C ILE A 315 -17.00 -5.56 -22.82
N ASN A 316 -16.29 -6.03 -21.82
CA ASN A 316 -16.78 -6.19 -20.45
C ASN A 316 -15.69 -5.75 -19.48
N THR A 317 -16.02 -5.69 -18.19
CA THR A 317 -15.02 -5.55 -17.13
C THR A 317 -13.95 -6.61 -17.30
N THR A 318 -12.72 -6.18 -17.49
CA THR A 318 -11.60 -7.03 -17.90
C THR A 318 -10.46 -6.89 -16.91
N GLU A 319 -9.82 -8.02 -16.59
CA GLU A 319 -8.60 -8.02 -15.80
C GLU A 319 -7.40 -7.61 -16.65
N PHE A 320 -6.69 -6.61 -16.17
CA PHE A 320 -5.45 -6.12 -16.78
C PHE A 320 -4.28 -6.38 -15.85
N PHE A 321 -3.15 -6.66 -16.45
CA PHE A 321 -1.89 -6.79 -15.74
C PHE A 321 -0.77 -6.01 -16.45
N CYS A 322 0.15 -5.51 -15.67
CA CYS A 322 1.41 -4.94 -16.10
C CYS A 322 2.49 -5.61 -15.27
N ASP A 323 3.36 -6.33 -15.95
CA ASP A 323 4.51 -7.01 -15.34
C ASP A 323 5.79 -6.19 -15.57
N TRP A 324 5.69 -4.89 -15.37
CA TRP A 324 6.78 -3.98 -15.58
C TRP A 324 7.56 -3.78 -14.28
N GLU A 325 8.48 -4.70 -14.01
CA GLU A 325 9.39 -4.71 -12.87
C GLU A 325 8.76 -4.18 -11.56
N ARG A 326 9.19 -3.02 -11.04
CA ARG A 326 8.67 -2.45 -9.79
C ARG A 326 7.25 -1.86 -9.87
N CYS A 327 6.65 -1.90 -11.03
CA CYS A 327 5.27 -1.44 -11.25
C CYS A 327 4.31 -2.59 -11.53
N PHE A 328 4.47 -3.71 -10.83
CA PHE A 328 3.50 -4.79 -10.94
C PHE A 328 2.10 -4.27 -10.59
N ILE A 329 1.18 -4.36 -11.54
CA ILE A 329 -0.21 -3.95 -11.41
C ILE A 329 -1.06 -5.09 -11.92
N ARG A 330 -2.03 -5.49 -11.13
CA ARG A 330 -3.10 -6.39 -11.51
C ARG A 330 -4.41 -5.76 -11.05
N THR A 331 -5.29 -5.45 -11.97
CA THR A 331 -6.50 -4.68 -11.69
C THR A 331 -7.61 -5.00 -12.67
N LEU A 332 -8.82 -4.53 -12.38
CA LEU A 332 -9.97 -4.63 -13.26
C LEU A 332 -10.27 -3.26 -13.86
N LEU A 333 -10.46 -3.20 -15.16
CA LEU A 333 -10.87 -1.97 -15.86
C LEU A 333 -12.22 -2.19 -16.54
N GLU A 334 -13.06 -1.17 -16.47
CA GLU A 334 -14.44 -1.21 -16.95
C GLU A 334 -14.57 -0.44 -18.28
N PRO A 335 -15.31 -0.94 -19.28
CA PRO A 335 -15.51 -0.27 -20.55
C PRO A 335 -16.19 1.10 -20.36
N GLY A 336 -15.83 2.07 -21.22
CA GLY A 336 -16.36 3.44 -21.19
C GLY A 336 -15.82 4.32 -20.08
N LYS A 337 -14.98 3.80 -19.16
CA LYS A 337 -14.45 4.55 -18.01
C LYS A 337 -13.10 5.19 -18.32
N THR A 338 -12.83 6.28 -17.60
CA THR A 338 -11.52 6.95 -17.60
C THR A 338 -10.92 6.88 -16.21
N TYR A 339 -9.69 6.41 -16.14
CA TYR A 339 -8.93 6.32 -14.91
C TYR A 339 -7.64 7.12 -15.04
N PHE A 340 -7.23 7.76 -13.93
CA PHE A 340 -5.87 8.23 -13.78
C PHE A 340 -5.12 7.25 -12.86
N MET A 341 -3.97 6.75 -13.32
CA MET A 341 -3.13 5.83 -12.60
C MET A 341 -1.84 6.51 -12.16
N LEU A 342 -1.59 6.59 -10.87
CA LEU A 342 -0.32 7.02 -10.31
C LEU A 342 0.50 5.83 -9.83
N CYS A 343 1.75 5.78 -10.26
CA CYS A 343 2.79 4.94 -9.70
C CYS A 343 3.94 5.84 -9.28
N ASP A 344 4.02 6.19 -8.00
CA ASP A 344 5.09 7.02 -7.45
C ASP A 344 6.18 6.12 -6.89
N PHE A 345 7.31 6.05 -7.60
CA PHE A 345 8.42 5.16 -7.22
C PHE A 345 9.18 5.66 -6.00
N LYS A 346 9.21 6.96 -5.77
CA LYS A 346 9.86 7.54 -4.60
C LYS A 346 9.07 7.25 -3.32
N GLU A 347 7.76 7.43 -3.36
CA GLU A 347 6.89 7.20 -2.21
C GLU A 347 6.38 5.75 -2.11
N GLY A 348 6.66 4.90 -3.11
CA GLY A 348 6.12 3.54 -3.19
C GLY A 348 4.58 3.51 -3.32
N ARG A 349 3.99 4.59 -3.78
CA ARG A 349 2.55 4.81 -3.81
C ARG A 349 1.95 4.38 -5.12
N LYS A 350 0.84 3.65 -5.05
CA LYS A 350 0.02 3.29 -6.21
C LYS A 350 -1.43 3.64 -5.94
N MET A 351 -2.04 4.44 -6.82
CA MET A 351 -3.44 4.83 -6.67
C MET A 351 -4.09 5.06 -8.02
N PHE A 352 -5.40 4.79 -8.08
CA PHE A 352 -6.28 5.20 -9.16
C PHE A 352 -7.17 6.36 -8.73
N MET A 353 -7.37 7.33 -9.65
CA MET A 353 -8.40 8.35 -9.59
C MET A 353 -9.41 8.09 -10.71
N GLY A 354 -10.66 8.43 -10.50
CA GLY A 354 -11.75 8.28 -11.43
C GLY A 354 -13.07 8.10 -10.69
N GLU A 355 -14.17 8.22 -11.42
CA GLU A 355 -15.51 8.15 -10.84
C GLU A 355 -15.75 6.84 -10.07
N ASP A 356 -15.27 5.73 -10.60
CA ASP A 356 -15.43 4.40 -10.03
C ASP A 356 -14.11 3.69 -9.67
N ALA A 357 -13.09 4.46 -9.30
CA ALA A 357 -11.75 3.93 -9.01
C ALA A 357 -11.62 3.19 -7.66
N ARG A 358 -12.71 2.95 -6.95
CA ARG A 358 -12.70 2.33 -5.62
C ARG A 358 -12.18 0.90 -5.64
N LEU A 359 -12.73 0.05 -6.51
CA LEU A 359 -12.32 -1.35 -6.63
C LEU A 359 -10.84 -1.47 -7.01
N GLN A 360 -10.36 -0.63 -7.93
CA GLN A 360 -8.96 -0.60 -8.35
C GLN A 360 -8.02 -0.27 -7.19
N ASN A 361 -8.39 0.70 -6.34
CA ASN A 361 -7.62 1.05 -5.15
C ASN A 361 -7.67 -0.05 -4.07
N GLU A 362 -8.80 -0.72 -3.89
CA GLU A 362 -8.93 -1.87 -3.00
C GLU A 362 -8.03 -3.02 -3.46
N LEU A 363 -7.96 -3.29 -4.77
CA LEU A 363 -7.09 -4.31 -5.36
C LEU A 363 -5.60 -3.92 -5.30
N PHE A 364 -5.25 -2.64 -5.25
CA PHE A 364 -3.87 -2.24 -4.99
C PHE A 364 -3.45 -2.51 -3.55
N LYS A 365 -4.37 -2.25 -2.60
CA LYS A 365 -4.11 -2.50 -1.17
C LYS A 365 -4.12 -3.99 -0.84
N TYR A 366 -5.01 -4.73 -1.45
CA TYR A 366 -5.22 -6.17 -1.27
C TYR A 366 -5.23 -6.87 -2.64
N PRO A 367 -4.06 -7.12 -3.23
CA PRO A 367 -3.97 -7.63 -4.60
C PRO A 367 -4.57 -9.03 -4.74
N LEU A 368 -4.92 -9.38 -5.96
CA LEU A 368 -5.35 -10.73 -6.30
C LEU A 368 -4.18 -11.69 -6.13
N ASP A 369 -4.41 -12.78 -5.38
CA ASP A 369 -3.38 -13.79 -5.11
C ASP A 369 -3.43 -14.92 -6.13
N TRP A 370 -2.30 -15.58 -6.31
CA TRP A 370 -2.18 -16.84 -7.04
C TRP A 370 -2.16 -17.97 -6.03
N THR A 371 -3.33 -18.59 -5.80
CA THR A 371 -3.46 -19.65 -4.80
C THR A 371 -4.28 -20.80 -5.36
N PHE A 372 -3.62 -21.92 -5.62
CA PHE A 372 -4.23 -23.16 -6.08
C PHE A 372 -3.39 -24.36 -5.62
N VAL A 373 -3.98 -25.52 -5.63
CA VAL A 373 -3.28 -26.79 -5.40
C VAL A 373 -3.21 -27.58 -6.70
N ARG A 374 -2.11 -28.32 -6.87
CA ARG A 374 -1.89 -29.27 -7.95
C ARG A 374 -1.98 -30.69 -7.45
N MET A 375 -2.41 -31.58 -8.32
CA MET A 375 -2.39 -33.00 -8.04
C MET A 375 -0.95 -33.51 -7.99
N GLU A 376 -0.60 -34.25 -6.95
CA GLU A 376 0.72 -34.84 -6.76
C GLU A 376 0.81 -36.23 -7.40
N ASN A 377 2.04 -36.71 -7.70
CA ASN A 377 2.25 -38.05 -8.25
C ASN A 377 1.79 -39.12 -7.24
N GLY A 378 0.85 -39.97 -7.67
CA GLY A 378 0.30 -41.02 -6.84
C GLY A 378 -0.87 -40.62 -5.94
N GLU A 379 -1.28 -39.33 -6.00
CA GLU A 379 -2.46 -38.84 -5.30
C GLU A 379 -3.74 -39.37 -5.98
N ASP A 380 -4.72 -39.75 -5.18
CA ASP A 380 -6.04 -40.10 -5.67
C ASP A 380 -6.81 -38.83 -6.08
N PHE A 381 -7.67 -38.96 -7.10
CA PHE A 381 -8.41 -37.79 -7.61
C PHE A 381 -9.41 -37.20 -6.60
N ASP A 382 -10.07 -38.06 -5.81
CA ASP A 382 -11.02 -37.61 -4.79
C ASP A 382 -10.29 -36.93 -3.63
N GLU A 383 -9.08 -37.38 -3.28
CA GLU A 383 -8.21 -36.70 -2.30
C GLU A 383 -7.78 -35.32 -2.84
N PHE A 384 -7.42 -35.24 -4.11
CA PHE A 384 -7.08 -33.95 -4.74
C PHE A 384 -8.26 -32.98 -4.75
N ILE A 385 -9.48 -33.45 -5.10
CA ILE A 385 -10.71 -32.64 -5.01
C ILE A 385 -10.92 -32.13 -3.59
N ALA A 386 -10.82 -33.00 -2.58
CA ALA A 386 -11.01 -32.62 -1.18
C ALA A 386 -9.98 -31.54 -0.74
N LYS A 387 -8.73 -31.65 -1.21
CA LYS A 387 -7.68 -30.66 -0.98
C LYS A 387 -8.01 -29.30 -1.64
N ALA A 388 -8.48 -29.33 -2.89
CA ALA A 388 -8.90 -28.13 -3.63
C ALA A 388 -10.10 -27.41 -2.97
N ASP A 389 -11.13 -28.16 -2.60
CA ASP A 389 -12.32 -27.65 -1.91
C ASP A 389 -11.96 -27.07 -0.53
N SER A 390 -11.08 -27.73 0.21
CA SER A 390 -10.57 -27.24 1.49
C SER A 390 -9.81 -25.91 1.33
N LEU A 391 -8.98 -25.81 0.28
CA LEU A 391 -8.25 -24.57 -0.03
C LEU A 391 -9.25 -23.44 -0.34
N ILE A 392 -10.16 -23.65 -1.28
CA ILE A 392 -11.16 -22.65 -1.68
C ILE A 392 -11.95 -22.17 -0.46
N LYS A 393 -12.47 -23.10 0.34
CA LYS A 393 -13.20 -22.79 1.57
C LYS A 393 -12.38 -21.95 2.54
N THR A 394 -11.13 -22.31 2.76
CA THR A 394 -10.22 -21.59 3.67
C THR A 394 -9.94 -20.18 3.15
N GLN A 395 -9.67 -20.02 1.86
CA GLN A 395 -9.43 -18.71 1.25
C GLN A 395 -10.69 -17.83 1.29
N HIS A 396 -11.87 -18.37 1.01
CA HIS A 396 -13.13 -17.64 1.14
C HIS A 396 -13.35 -17.14 2.58
N GLN A 397 -13.07 -17.97 3.59
CA GLN A 397 -13.14 -17.57 5.00
C GLN A 397 -12.12 -16.46 5.35
N ASN A 398 -10.91 -16.54 4.81
CA ASN A 398 -9.89 -15.49 4.99
C ASN A 398 -10.34 -14.16 4.36
N ILE A 399 -10.94 -14.20 3.18
CA ILE A 399 -11.50 -13.02 2.50
C ILE A 399 -12.66 -12.43 3.33
N ASP A 400 -13.57 -13.26 3.84
CA ASP A 400 -14.67 -12.80 4.70
C ASP A 400 -14.14 -12.18 6.01
N LYS A 401 -13.11 -12.77 6.60
CA LYS A 401 -12.41 -12.21 7.76
C LYS A 401 -11.77 -10.85 7.43
N LEU A 402 -11.09 -10.73 6.28
CA LEU A 402 -10.53 -9.46 5.82
C LEU A 402 -11.63 -8.40 5.67
N CYS A 403 -12.73 -8.73 4.99
CA CYS A 403 -13.86 -7.81 4.83
C CYS A 403 -14.54 -7.45 6.16
N SER A 404 -14.51 -8.33 7.16
CA SER A 404 -15.04 -8.02 8.50
C SER A 404 -14.12 -7.07 9.28
N LEU A 405 -12.81 -7.19 9.12
CA LEU A 405 -11.82 -6.27 9.70
C LEU A 405 -11.83 -4.90 9.01
N HIS A 406 -12.20 -4.86 7.73
CA HIS A 406 -12.31 -3.66 6.89
C HIS A 406 -13.73 -3.53 6.33
N PRO A 407 -14.72 -3.16 7.15
CA PRO A 407 -16.15 -3.24 6.80
C PRO A 407 -16.55 -2.31 5.65
N THR A 408 -15.69 -1.35 5.29
CA THR A 408 -15.91 -0.44 4.17
C THR A 408 -15.45 -1.01 2.83
N LEU A 409 -14.75 -2.14 2.78
CA LEU A 409 -14.43 -2.82 1.52
C LEU A 409 -15.71 -3.13 0.73
N SER A 410 -15.66 -2.89 -0.58
CA SER A 410 -16.81 -3.03 -1.46
C SER A 410 -17.30 -4.49 -1.54
N THR A 411 -18.56 -4.66 -1.88
CA THR A 411 -19.10 -6.00 -2.15
C THR A 411 -18.47 -6.59 -3.40
N ARG A 412 -18.19 -5.75 -4.43
CA ARG A 412 -17.49 -6.15 -5.65
C ARG A 412 -16.09 -6.69 -5.37
N PHE A 413 -15.38 -6.10 -4.40
CA PHE A 413 -14.07 -6.62 -3.95
C PHE A 413 -14.18 -8.04 -3.39
N ASN A 414 -15.17 -8.29 -2.52
CA ASN A 414 -15.40 -9.64 -1.96
C ASN A 414 -15.70 -10.66 -3.07
N ILE A 415 -16.60 -10.30 -4.01
CA ILE A 415 -16.98 -11.16 -5.15
C ILE A 415 -15.75 -11.51 -5.99
N ILE A 416 -14.97 -10.51 -6.40
CA ILE A 416 -13.81 -10.72 -7.27
C ILE A 416 -12.71 -11.53 -6.57
N ARG A 417 -12.45 -11.27 -5.30
CA ARG A 417 -11.44 -12.02 -4.55
C ARG A 417 -11.81 -13.50 -4.41
N LYS A 418 -13.06 -13.81 -4.06
CA LYS A 418 -13.56 -15.18 -3.99
C LYS A 418 -13.60 -15.85 -5.36
N GLY A 419 -14.14 -15.16 -6.35
CA GLY A 419 -14.17 -15.64 -7.73
C GLY A 419 -12.77 -15.95 -8.26
N ASN A 420 -11.78 -15.08 -8.02
CA ASN A 420 -10.41 -15.31 -8.44
C ASN A 420 -9.83 -16.63 -7.86
N THR A 421 -10.04 -16.90 -6.56
CA THR A 421 -9.59 -18.15 -5.93
C THR A 421 -10.24 -19.37 -6.59
N THR A 422 -11.56 -19.33 -6.76
CA THR A 422 -12.32 -20.44 -7.37
C THR A 422 -11.89 -20.66 -8.82
N TRP A 423 -11.74 -19.58 -9.60
CA TRP A 423 -11.33 -19.65 -11.00
C TRP A 423 -9.89 -20.12 -11.21
N GLN A 424 -8.97 -19.74 -10.36
CA GLN A 424 -7.59 -20.25 -10.44
C GLN A 424 -7.56 -21.76 -10.25
N GLN A 425 -8.30 -22.28 -9.27
CA GLN A 425 -8.39 -23.72 -9.06
C GLN A 425 -9.09 -24.42 -10.22
N ALA A 426 -10.17 -23.86 -10.75
CA ALA A 426 -10.84 -24.41 -11.94
C ALA A 426 -9.91 -24.42 -13.15
N ASN A 427 -9.14 -23.37 -13.37
CA ASN A 427 -8.14 -23.31 -14.44
C ASN A 427 -7.06 -24.39 -14.28
N GLU A 428 -6.60 -24.65 -13.06
CA GLU A 428 -5.62 -25.72 -12.80
C GLU A 428 -6.15 -27.10 -13.20
N PHE A 429 -7.43 -27.40 -12.95
CA PHE A 429 -8.07 -28.62 -13.43
C PHE A 429 -8.11 -28.70 -14.97
N VAL A 430 -8.35 -27.58 -15.65
CA VAL A 430 -8.40 -27.55 -17.11
C VAL A 430 -7.00 -27.65 -17.73
N MET A 431 -6.04 -26.98 -17.13
CA MET A 431 -4.67 -26.83 -17.64
C MET A 431 -3.74 -27.98 -17.27
N ALA A 432 -4.08 -28.80 -16.28
CA ALA A 432 -3.23 -29.89 -15.79
C ALA A 432 -2.77 -30.87 -16.90
N LYS A 433 -3.58 -31.05 -17.94
CA LYS A 433 -3.18 -31.89 -19.09
C LYS A 433 -1.99 -31.36 -19.91
N PHE A 434 -1.66 -30.07 -19.77
CA PHE A 434 -0.54 -29.43 -20.48
C PHE A 434 0.72 -29.37 -19.64
N HIS A 435 0.65 -29.68 -18.34
CA HIS A 435 1.81 -29.73 -17.47
C HIS A 435 2.48 -31.11 -17.59
N THR A 436 3.74 -31.12 -17.96
CA THR A 436 4.53 -32.35 -18.16
C THR A 436 4.80 -33.10 -16.87
N ASP A 437 4.79 -32.38 -15.75
CA ASP A 437 5.19 -32.87 -14.41
C ASP A 437 4.00 -33.24 -13.50
N THR A 438 2.78 -33.08 -13.99
CA THR A 438 1.55 -33.42 -13.26
C THR A 438 0.97 -34.76 -13.72
N PRO A 439 0.39 -35.55 -12.81
CA PRO A 439 -0.35 -36.76 -13.18
C PRO A 439 -1.48 -36.40 -14.16
N LYS A 440 -1.77 -37.34 -15.07
CA LYS A 440 -2.91 -37.18 -15.96
C LYS A 440 -4.19 -37.17 -15.13
N LEU A 441 -4.89 -36.07 -15.13
CA LEU A 441 -6.22 -35.99 -14.52
C LEU A 441 -7.20 -36.92 -15.25
N PRO A 442 -8.15 -37.54 -14.54
CA PRO A 442 -9.21 -38.36 -15.16
C PRO A 442 -10.11 -37.50 -16.05
N ASP A 443 -10.79 -38.14 -17.00
CA ASP A 443 -11.62 -37.47 -17.99
C ASP A 443 -12.76 -36.62 -17.37
N ASN A 444 -13.22 -37.01 -16.18
CA ASN A 444 -14.25 -36.27 -15.45
C ASN A 444 -13.76 -35.00 -14.71
N ALA A 445 -12.45 -34.78 -14.65
CA ALA A 445 -11.89 -33.61 -13.93
C ALA A 445 -12.40 -32.27 -14.50
N ARG A 446 -12.51 -32.16 -15.82
CA ARG A 446 -13.07 -30.96 -16.47
C ARG A 446 -14.54 -30.78 -16.17
N LYS A 447 -15.28 -31.90 -16.15
CA LYS A 447 -16.70 -31.87 -15.81
C LYS A 447 -16.87 -31.38 -14.38
N TYR A 448 -16.07 -31.88 -13.44
CA TYR A 448 -16.06 -31.43 -12.06
C TYR A 448 -15.77 -29.92 -11.96
N ALA A 449 -14.71 -29.43 -12.61
CA ALA A 449 -14.35 -28.01 -12.60
C ALA A 449 -15.48 -27.13 -13.15
N TYR A 450 -16.11 -27.54 -14.26
CA TYR A 450 -17.20 -26.80 -14.87
C TYR A 450 -18.44 -26.79 -13.98
N GLU A 451 -18.88 -27.95 -13.49
CA GLU A 451 -20.13 -28.09 -12.72
C GLU A 451 -20.04 -27.52 -11.30
N ASN A 452 -18.87 -27.60 -10.65
CA ASN A 452 -18.71 -27.26 -9.23
C ASN A 452 -17.95 -25.96 -8.98
N LEU A 453 -17.11 -25.51 -9.89
CA LEU A 453 -16.26 -24.32 -9.68
C LEU A 453 -16.62 -23.15 -10.59
N ALA A 454 -17.03 -23.40 -11.84
CA ALA A 454 -17.28 -22.35 -12.82
C ALA A 454 -18.66 -21.67 -12.68
N HIS A 455 -19.57 -22.23 -11.88
CA HIS A 455 -20.93 -21.71 -11.70
C HIS A 455 -21.18 -21.12 -10.28
N GLN A 456 -20.14 -20.93 -9.46
CA GLN A 456 -20.28 -20.35 -8.12
C GLN A 456 -20.12 -18.81 -8.20
#